data_15ebbf572bc503d6c680bb231718afc4
#
_entry.id   15ebbf572bc503d6c680bb231718afc4
#
_cell.length_a   1.000
_cell.length_b   1.000
_cell.length_c   1.000
_cell.angle_alpha   90.00
_cell.angle_beta   90.00
_cell.angle_gamma   90.00
#
_symmetry.space_group_name_H-M   'P 1'
#
loop_
_entity.id
_entity.type
_entity.pdbx_description
1 polymer ?
#
loop_
_entity_poly.entity_id
_entity_poly.type
_entity_poly.pdbx_seq_one_letter_code
_entity_poly.pdbx_strand_id
1 'polypeptide(L)'
;MNKRLFDYKHPFILLFSALIVSYGFFSKVSAQNIAAPDTTDSEATTVNNQEFPQWGYYTVRRDFRKCVSPICGGYFIKQVNLKATPCIDGVFREECYVSAIDWSSLKVASSELAKIQSDDGSRVILRGSIVPVEFPGFGEFGNLRVKEAFIAATAAPPKGTFVGLKNNGIVCITTPCFSTNQLVLNKPNISQVSSIDLSQTGATKKQIEAATREIFAKGLITVGRTEVVNNLDPTKRDIKFVGTQFYLRVEPKF
;
A
#
# COMPACT_ATOMS: atom_id res chain seq x y z
N MET A 1 -37.83 25.08 -31.46
CA MET A 1 -39.08 24.32 -31.60
C MET A 1 -38.73 22.86 -31.72
N ASN A 2 -39.18 22.08 -30.88
CA ASN A 2 -39.62 20.71 -30.76
C ASN A 2 -39.12 20.04 -29.47
N LYS A 3 -40.05 20.06 -28.52
CA LYS A 3 -40.09 19.20 -27.32
C LYS A 3 -40.45 17.78 -27.77
N ARG A 4 -39.82 16.76 -27.15
CA ARG A 4 -40.47 15.46 -26.94
C ARG A 4 -40.19 15.01 -25.51
N LEU A 5 -41.24 15.07 -24.71
CA LEU A 5 -41.44 14.30 -23.48
C LEU A 5 -41.58 12.81 -23.86
N PHE A 6 -41.00 11.95 -23.05
CA PHE A 6 -41.48 10.56 -22.92
C PHE A 6 -41.64 10.24 -21.42
N ASP A 7 -42.92 10.23 -21.03
CA ASP A 7 -43.44 9.57 -19.85
C ASP A 7 -43.23 8.07 -19.98
N TYR A 8 -42.81 7.40 -18.89
CA TYR A 8 -43.03 5.97 -18.73
C TYR A 8 -43.52 5.65 -17.32
N LYS A 9 -44.76 5.19 -17.28
CA LYS A 9 -45.55 4.77 -16.11
C LYS A 9 -44.99 3.46 -15.51
N HIS A 10 -45.09 3.39 -14.17
CA HIS A 10 -45.04 2.13 -13.42
C HIS A 10 -46.17 1.16 -13.78
N PRO A 11 -45.95 -0.14 -13.54
CA PRO A 11 -46.93 -0.82 -12.73
C PRO A 11 -46.36 -1.63 -11.55
N PHE A 12 -47.10 -1.58 -10.49
CA PHE A 12 -47.25 -2.47 -9.32
C PHE A 12 -47.39 -3.95 -9.70
N ILE A 13 -46.75 -4.88 -8.94
CA ILE A 13 -47.21 -6.26 -8.71
C ILE A 13 -46.53 -6.73 -7.41
N LEU A 14 -47.31 -6.78 -6.33
CA LEU A 14 -47.90 -7.88 -5.57
C LEU A 14 -46.96 -8.91 -4.88
N LEU A 15 -47.05 -8.84 -3.58
CA LEU A 15 -46.87 -9.81 -2.49
C LEU A 15 -46.97 -11.30 -2.86
N PHE A 16 -46.03 -12.08 -2.32
CA PHE A 16 -46.27 -13.46 -1.91
C PHE A 16 -45.62 -13.74 -0.55
N SER A 17 -46.51 -13.93 0.43
CA SER A 17 -46.23 -14.50 1.74
C SER A 17 -46.10 -16.01 1.62
N ALA A 18 -45.04 -16.60 2.13
CA ALA A 18 -44.96 -18.02 2.39
C ALA A 18 -44.55 -18.25 3.85
N LEU A 19 -45.49 -18.63 4.64
CA LEU A 19 -45.34 -19.23 5.97
C LEU A 19 -44.71 -20.62 5.82
N ILE A 20 -43.60 -20.88 6.50
CA ILE A 20 -43.12 -22.23 6.75
C ILE A 20 -43.07 -22.44 8.27
N VAL A 21 -43.94 -23.30 8.71
CA VAL A 21 -44.03 -23.86 10.07
C VAL A 21 -42.94 -24.92 10.18
N SER A 22 -42.05 -24.82 11.12
CA SER A 22 -41.06 -25.84 11.40
C SER A 22 -41.24 -26.44 12.79
N TYR A 23 -41.32 -27.72 12.74
CA TYR A 23 -41.46 -28.63 13.87
C TYR A 23 -40.24 -28.62 14.78
N GLY A 24 -40.51 -28.52 16.08
CA GLY A 24 -39.52 -28.70 17.13
C GLY A 24 -39.16 -30.17 17.34
N PHE A 25 -37.90 -30.40 17.53
CA PHE A 25 -37.37 -31.61 18.17
C PHE A 25 -36.73 -31.23 19.50
N PHE A 26 -37.40 -31.51 20.59
CA PHE A 26 -36.83 -31.50 21.94
C PHE A 26 -36.07 -32.80 22.17
N SER A 27 -34.78 -32.76 22.29
CA SER A 27 -33.98 -33.83 22.88
C SER A 27 -33.54 -33.40 24.27
N LYS A 28 -34.08 -34.08 25.29
CA LYS A 28 -33.60 -34.02 26.67
C LYS A 28 -32.26 -34.72 26.76
N VAL A 29 -31.22 -34.01 27.20
CA VAL A 29 -30.00 -34.62 27.69
C VAL A 29 -29.84 -34.33 29.16
N SER A 30 -29.62 -35.41 29.88
CA SER A 30 -29.55 -35.57 31.33
C SER A 30 -28.35 -34.80 31.93
N ALA A 31 -28.61 -34.15 33.05
CA ALA A 31 -27.57 -33.55 33.88
C ALA A 31 -26.74 -34.63 34.59
N GLN A 32 -25.47 -34.66 34.37
CA GLN A 32 -24.51 -35.30 35.27
C GLN A 32 -23.71 -34.24 36.01
N ASN A 33 -23.87 -34.20 37.32
CA ASN A 33 -23.05 -33.45 38.26
C ASN A 33 -21.61 -33.97 38.21
N ILE A 34 -20.65 -33.12 37.85
CA ILE A 34 -19.23 -33.34 38.17
C ILE A 34 -18.75 -32.07 38.89
N ALA A 35 -18.19 -32.33 40.06
CA ALA A 35 -17.68 -31.37 41.03
C ALA A 35 -16.65 -30.41 40.41
N ALA A 36 -16.67 -29.16 40.85
CA ALA A 36 -15.67 -28.13 40.56
C ALA A 36 -14.32 -28.49 41.22
N PRO A 37 -13.21 -28.16 40.57
CA PRO A 37 -12.03 -27.69 41.27
C PRO A 37 -11.92 -26.17 41.14
N ASP A 38 -11.85 -25.56 42.29
CA ASP A 38 -11.44 -24.23 42.58
C ASP A 38 -10.01 -24.00 42.04
N THR A 39 -9.82 -23.10 41.08
CA THR A 39 -8.55 -22.42 40.85
C THR A 39 -8.79 -21.08 40.21
N THR A 40 -8.72 -20.06 41.01
CA THR A 40 -8.41 -18.68 40.72
C THR A 40 -7.12 -18.62 39.88
N ASP A 41 -7.27 -18.39 38.58
CA ASP A 41 -6.24 -17.79 37.77
C ASP A 41 -6.90 -16.74 36.88
N SER A 42 -6.79 -15.52 37.36
CA SER A 42 -7.03 -14.31 36.52
C SER A 42 -5.96 -14.29 35.45
N GLU A 43 -6.20 -14.96 34.35
CA GLU A 43 -5.43 -14.74 33.13
C GLU A 43 -5.73 -13.34 32.63
N ALA A 44 -4.86 -12.41 33.04
CA ALA A 44 -4.78 -11.09 32.44
C ALA A 44 -4.59 -11.31 30.93
N THR A 45 -5.65 -11.03 30.19
CA THR A 45 -5.61 -10.95 28.73
C THR A 45 -4.51 -9.95 28.38
N THR A 46 -3.33 -10.44 28.07
CA THR A 46 -2.24 -9.66 27.49
C THR A 46 -2.81 -9.02 26.22
N VAL A 47 -3.06 -7.73 26.33
CA VAL A 47 -3.31 -6.86 25.17
C VAL A 47 -2.15 -7.12 24.23
N ASN A 48 -2.43 -7.79 23.12
CA ASN A 48 -1.48 -7.98 22.05
C ASN A 48 -0.91 -6.60 21.72
N ASN A 49 0.35 -6.37 22.07
CA ASN A 49 1.15 -5.31 21.49
C ASN A 49 1.05 -5.49 19.98
N GLN A 50 0.22 -4.69 19.33
CA GLN A 50 0.17 -4.61 17.88
C GLN A 50 1.55 -4.13 17.45
N GLU A 51 2.39 -5.08 17.10
CA GLU A 51 3.71 -4.82 16.52
C GLU A 51 3.45 -4.00 15.25
N PHE A 52 3.73 -2.70 15.30
CA PHE A 52 3.63 -1.83 14.13
C PHE A 52 4.38 -2.49 12.97
N PRO A 53 3.81 -2.51 11.75
CA PRO A 53 4.49 -3.10 10.62
C PRO A 53 5.89 -2.51 10.54
N GLN A 54 6.89 -3.34 10.74
CA GLN A 54 8.28 -2.94 10.96
C GLN A 54 8.79 -2.04 9.81
N TRP A 55 8.24 -2.21 8.59
CA TRP A 55 8.61 -1.45 7.39
C TRP A 55 7.43 -1.23 6.46
N GLY A 56 7.18 0.05 6.12
CA GLY A 56 6.15 0.44 5.15
C GLY A 56 6.69 1.36 4.06
N TYR A 57 5.92 1.52 2.99
CA TYR A 57 6.18 2.47 1.91
C TYR A 57 5.26 3.68 2.06
N TYR A 58 5.83 4.87 2.09
CA TYR A 58 5.13 6.10 2.40
C TYR A 58 5.35 7.17 1.33
N THR A 59 4.28 7.91 1.00
CA THR A 59 4.39 9.26 0.47
C THR A 59 4.58 10.22 1.64
N VAL A 60 5.20 11.36 1.38
CA VAL A 60 5.56 12.34 2.40
C VAL A 60 5.17 13.73 1.89
N ARG A 61 4.64 14.58 2.75
CA ARG A 61 4.49 16.01 2.51
C ARG A 61 4.94 16.80 3.72
N ARG A 62 5.53 17.97 3.49
CA ARG A 62 6.00 18.82 4.57
C ARG A 62 4.83 19.50 5.29
N ASP A 63 4.95 19.65 6.61
CA ASP A 63 4.02 20.45 7.40
C ASP A 63 4.46 21.91 7.41
N PHE A 64 3.65 22.79 6.81
CA PHE A 64 3.89 24.23 6.74
C PHE A 64 3.12 25.03 7.78
N ARG A 65 2.47 24.37 8.75
CA ARG A 65 1.79 25.06 9.85
C ARG A 65 2.79 25.86 10.67
N LYS A 66 2.36 27.03 11.13
CA LYS A 66 3.18 27.95 11.95
C LYS A 66 2.83 27.77 13.43
N CYS A 67 3.46 26.84 14.09
CA CYS A 67 3.36 26.60 15.54
C CYS A 67 4.71 26.13 16.09
N VAL A 68 4.78 25.89 17.39
CA VAL A 68 6.03 25.47 18.06
C VAL A 68 6.38 24.03 17.68
N SER A 69 7.66 23.78 17.36
CA SER A 69 8.19 22.41 17.25
C SER A 69 8.21 21.76 18.65
N PRO A 70 7.86 20.44 18.78
CA PRO A 70 7.63 19.46 17.73
C PRO A 70 6.18 19.32 17.26
N ILE A 71 5.25 20.19 17.71
CA ILE A 71 3.81 20.09 17.39
C ILE A 71 3.56 20.31 15.90
N CYS A 72 4.40 21.10 15.23
CA CYS A 72 4.35 21.32 13.79
C CYS A 72 5.74 21.57 13.18
N GLY A 73 5.78 21.74 11.83
CA GLY A 73 7.03 21.92 11.09
C GLY A 73 7.71 20.62 10.71
N GLY A 74 7.14 19.46 11.08
CA GLY A 74 7.56 18.12 10.66
C GLY A 74 6.98 17.72 9.30
N TYR A 75 6.43 16.51 9.22
CA TYR A 75 5.92 15.93 7.99
C TYR A 75 4.63 15.16 8.23
N PHE A 76 3.79 15.11 7.21
CA PHE A 76 2.69 14.17 7.11
C PHE A 76 3.09 13.01 6.21
N ILE A 77 2.88 11.80 6.68
CA ILE A 77 3.20 10.57 5.95
C ILE A 77 1.95 9.74 5.73
N LYS A 78 1.85 9.12 4.55
CA LYS A 78 0.73 8.26 4.18
C LYS A 78 1.25 6.96 3.58
N GLN A 79 0.79 5.83 4.10
CA GLN A 79 1.10 4.54 3.49
C GLN A 79 0.41 4.41 2.13
N VAL A 80 1.20 4.12 1.09
CA VAL A 80 0.66 3.92 -0.27
C VAL A 80 -0.28 2.71 -0.29
N ASN A 81 -1.31 2.74 -1.13
CA ASN A 81 -2.35 1.72 -1.30
C ASN A 81 -3.26 1.47 -0.08
N LEU A 82 -3.06 2.15 1.04
CA LEU A 82 -3.93 2.03 2.21
C LEU A 82 -4.82 3.25 2.37
N LYS A 83 -6.04 3.03 2.86
CA LYS A 83 -6.98 4.12 3.17
C LYS A 83 -6.58 4.88 4.44
N ALA A 84 -5.94 4.16 5.37
CA ALA A 84 -5.48 4.73 6.63
C ALA A 84 -4.08 4.21 6.97
N THR A 85 -3.27 5.08 7.54
CA THR A 85 -1.90 4.83 8.01
C THR A 85 -1.94 4.62 9.52
N PRO A 86 -1.32 3.56 10.07
CA PRO A 86 -1.18 3.39 11.51
C PRO A 86 -0.21 4.45 12.06
N CYS A 87 -0.67 5.26 13.00
CA CYS A 87 0.13 6.30 13.63
C CYS A 87 0.74 5.81 14.95
N ILE A 88 1.72 6.53 15.47
CA ILE A 88 2.48 6.13 16.68
C ILE A 88 1.59 5.99 17.93
N ASP A 89 0.51 6.76 18.01
CA ASP A 89 -0.48 6.71 19.08
C ASP A 89 -1.50 5.55 18.94
N GLY A 90 -1.26 4.60 18.03
CA GLY A 90 -2.14 3.47 17.77
C GLY A 90 -3.40 3.80 16.95
N VAL A 91 -3.63 5.07 16.61
CA VAL A 91 -4.80 5.49 15.83
C VAL A 91 -4.52 5.42 14.34
N PHE A 92 -5.49 4.95 13.57
CA PHE A 92 -5.43 4.93 12.11
C PHE A 92 -5.97 6.23 11.54
N ARG A 93 -5.17 6.95 10.75
CA ARG A 93 -5.54 8.20 10.08
C ARG A 93 -5.19 8.14 8.59
N GLU A 94 -5.78 9.01 7.78
CA GLU A 94 -5.41 9.11 6.38
C GLU A 94 -3.92 9.42 6.23
N GLU A 95 -3.41 10.36 7.04
CA GLU A 95 -2.00 10.71 7.16
C GLU A 95 -1.60 10.78 8.63
N CYS A 96 -0.39 10.36 8.95
CA CYS A 96 0.19 10.52 10.29
C CYS A 96 1.19 11.66 10.29
N TYR A 97 1.14 12.47 11.34
CA TYR A 97 2.18 13.46 11.60
C TYR A 97 3.41 12.78 12.20
N VAL A 98 4.59 13.14 11.71
CA VAL A 98 5.89 12.79 12.29
C VAL A 98 6.70 14.07 12.48
N SER A 99 7.36 14.20 13.65
CA SER A 99 8.10 15.42 14.00
C SER A 99 9.35 15.59 13.15
N ALA A 100 9.95 14.48 12.70
CA ALA A 100 11.13 14.49 11.83
C ALA A 100 11.21 13.24 10.96
N ILE A 101 12.12 13.29 9.97
CA ILE A 101 12.54 12.14 9.20
C ILE A 101 14.00 11.84 9.53
N ASP A 102 14.27 10.63 10.03
CA ASP A 102 15.60 10.14 10.32
C ASP A 102 16.22 9.51 9.07
N TRP A 103 17.19 10.19 8.49
CA TRP A 103 17.91 9.81 7.27
C TRP A 103 19.20 9.02 7.55
N SER A 104 19.55 8.79 8.81
CA SER A 104 20.86 8.23 9.24
C SER A 104 21.17 6.86 8.63
N SER A 105 20.12 6.04 8.41
CA SER A 105 20.28 4.70 7.82
C SER A 105 20.38 4.69 6.30
N LEU A 106 20.09 5.81 5.63
CA LEU A 106 20.02 5.84 4.16
C LEU A 106 21.40 5.78 3.49
N LYS A 107 22.47 6.29 4.16
CA LYS A 107 23.87 6.27 3.70
C LYS A 107 24.09 6.78 2.27
N VAL A 108 23.39 7.83 1.86
CA VAL A 108 23.51 8.45 0.54
C VAL A 108 24.42 9.68 0.58
N ALA A 109 24.84 10.14 -0.61
CA ALA A 109 25.57 11.40 -0.71
C ALA A 109 24.72 12.58 -0.25
N SER A 110 25.34 13.60 0.36
CA SER A 110 24.65 14.82 0.77
C SER A 110 23.91 15.49 -0.38
N SER A 111 24.45 15.46 -1.60
CA SER A 111 23.79 15.99 -2.80
C SER A 111 22.54 15.22 -3.20
N GLU A 112 22.53 13.89 -3.04
CA GLU A 112 21.34 13.08 -3.28
C GLU A 112 20.30 13.27 -2.18
N LEU A 113 20.74 13.35 -0.92
CA LEU A 113 19.85 13.66 0.20
C LEU A 113 19.20 15.03 0.01
N ALA A 114 19.95 16.05 -0.41
CA ALA A 114 19.40 17.36 -0.70
C ALA A 114 18.32 17.33 -1.80
N LYS A 115 18.50 16.51 -2.85
CA LYS A 115 17.47 16.32 -3.90
C LYS A 115 16.19 15.70 -3.33
N ILE A 116 16.30 14.68 -2.47
CA ILE A 116 15.16 14.05 -1.81
C ILE A 116 14.43 15.06 -0.93
N GLN A 117 15.17 15.86 -0.15
CA GLN A 117 14.62 16.84 0.79
C GLN A 117 14.06 18.09 0.13
N SER A 118 14.55 18.45 -1.07
CA SER A 118 14.06 19.60 -1.83
C SER A 118 12.73 19.35 -2.52
N ASP A 119 12.37 18.09 -2.72
CA ASP A 119 11.04 17.72 -3.18
C ASP A 119 10.01 17.97 -2.05
N ASP A 120 8.84 18.48 -2.40
CA ASP A 120 7.74 18.67 -1.45
C ASP A 120 7.09 17.35 -1.00
N GLY A 121 7.70 16.23 -1.39
CA GLY A 121 7.25 14.87 -1.12
C GLY A 121 6.35 14.27 -2.21
N SER A 122 5.97 15.04 -3.22
CA SER A 122 5.08 14.58 -4.28
C SER A 122 5.72 13.53 -5.21
N ARG A 123 7.05 13.54 -5.29
CA ARG A 123 7.85 12.70 -6.20
C ARG A 123 8.75 11.68 -5.50
N VAL A 124 8.56 11.51 -4.19
CA VAL A 124 9.40 10.63 -3.38
C VAL A 124 8.56 9.56 -2.71
N ILE A 125 9.03 8.32 -2.76
CA ILE A 125 8.53 7.22 -1.93
C ILE A 125 9.64 6.86 -0.94
N LEU A 126 9.30 6.82 0.34
CA LEU A 126 10.21 6.39 1.40
C LEU A 126 9.78 5.02 1.92
N ARG A 127 10.74 4.12 2.07
CA ARG A 127 10.55 2.89 2.85
C ARG A 127 11.16 3.07 4.21
N GLY A 128 10.35 2.95 5.24
CA GLY A 128 10.78 3.19 6.61
C GLY A 128 9.81 2.63 7.64
N SER A 129 10.11 2.91 8.90
CA SER A 129 9.25 2.60 10.05
C SER A 129 9.04 3.86 10.89
N ILE A 130 7.84 4.00 11.47
CA ILE A 130 7.58 5.04 12.46
C ILE A 130 8.15 4.56 13.79
N VAL A 131 8.99 5.37 14.42
CA VAL A 131 9.56 5.10 15.73
C VAL A 131 9.17 6.19 16.72
N PRO A 132 8.89 5.86 17.98
CA PRO A 132 8.57 6.84 19.01
C PRO A 132 9.80 7.67 19.37
N VAL A 133 9.59 8.95 19.64
CA VAL A 133 10.59 9.89 20.18
C VAL A 133 9.92 10.75 21.22
N GLU A 134 10.44 10.75 22.42
CA GLU A 134 9.96 11.59 23.53
C GLU A 134 10.52 13.00 23.42
N PHE A 135 9.65 14.01 23.54
CA PHE A 135 10.03 15.41 23.61
C PHE A 135 9.66 15.97 24.98
N PRO A 136 10.64 16.37 25.83
CA PRO A 136 10.38 16.90 27.15
C PRO A 136 9.36 18.04 27.14
N GLY A 137 8.27 17.90 27.91
CA GLY A 137 7.18 18.87 27.98
C GLY A 137 6.13 18.80 26.86
N PHE A 138 6.31 17.91 25.86
CA PHE A 138 5.38 17.75 24.74
C PHE A 138 4.87 16.32 24.58
N GLY A 139 5.51 15.34 25.22
CA GLY A 139 5.17 13.91 25.09
C GLY A 139 5.78 13.23 23.87
N GLU A 140 5.21 12.08 23.51
CA GLU A 140 5.71 11.22 22.47
C GLU A 140 5.22 11.62 21.06
N PHE A 141 6.13 11.70 20.11
CA PHE A 141 5.87 11.91 18.68
C PHE A 141 6.48 10.80 17.86
N GLY A 142 5.94 10.59 16.65
CA GLY A 142 6.56 9.71 15.67
C GLY A 142 7.73 10.38 14.94
N ASN A 143 8.79 9.60 14.67
CA ASN A 143 9.80 9.91 13.67
C ASN A 143 9.78 8.84 12.59
N LEU A 144 9.91 9.22 11.32
CA LEU A 144 10.06 8.25 10.23
C LEU A 144 11.54 7.90 10.06
N ARG A 145 11.94 6.69 10.47
CA ARG A 145 13.28 6.15 10.19
C ARG A 145 13.32 5.56 8.80
N VAL A 146 14.06 6.20 7.88
CA VAL A 146 14.14 5.82 6.47
C VAL A 146 15.25 4.81 6.24
N LYS A 147 14.91 3.72 5.56
CA LYS A 147 15.86 2.68 5.10
C LYS A 147 16.17 2.80 3.62
N GLU A 148 15.18 3.18 2.80
CA GLU A 148 15.32 3.30 1.35
C GLU A 148 14.51 4.50 0.85
N ALA A 149 15.01 5.18 -0.16
CA ALA A 149 14.31 6.26 -0.83
C ALA A 149 14.26 6.00 -2.35
N PHE A 150 13.18 6.44 -2.96
CA PHE A 150 12.92 6.25 -4.38
C PHE A 150 12.39 7.57 -4.95
N ILE A 151 12.95 8.00 -6.09
CA ILE A 151 12.56 9.24 -6.75
C ILE A 151 11.82 8.93 -8.04
N ALA A 152 10.70 9.62 -8.28
CA ALA A 152 9.92 9.51 -9.50
C ALA A 152 10.75 9.82 -10.74
N ALA A 153 10.66 8.97 -11.75
CA ALA A 153 11.42 9.14 -12.99
C ALA A 153 11.00 10.37 -13.79
N THR A 154 9.73 10.76 -13.69
CA THR A 154 9.15 11.90 -14.42
C THR A 154 8.35 12.80 -13.49
N ALA A 155 7.91 13.94 -13.99
CA ALA A 155 7.01 14.83 -13.28
C ALA A 155 5.51 14.41 -13.39
N ALA A 156 5.21 13.34 -14.13
CA ALA A 156 3.84 12.86 -14.28
C ALA A 156 3.27 12.40 -12.93
N PRO A 157 2.03 12.77 -12.56
CA PRO A 157 1.42 12.31 -11.33
C PRO A 157 1.14 10.80 -11.39
N PRO A 158 1.40 10.05 -10.30
CA PRO A 158 1.11 8.63 -10.27
C PRO A 158 -0.40 8.37 -10.32
N LYS A 159 -0.84 7.43 -11.19
CA LYS A 159 -2.25 7.03 -11.33
C LYS A 159 -2.36 5.52 -11.29
N GLY A 160 -2.99 4.96 -10.24
CA GLY A 160 -3.19 3.53 -10.08
C GLY A 160 -2.65 2.96 -8.78
N THR A 161 -2.32 1.68 -8.79
CA THR A 161 -1.82 0.94 -7.64
C THR A 161 -0.30 0.97 -7.60
N PHE A 162 0.28 1.25 -6.44
CA PHE A 162 1.72 1.16 -6.21
C PHE A 162 2.13 -0.31 -6.06
N VAL A 163 3.04 -0.76 -6.91
CA VAL A 163 3.54 -2.14 -6.90
C VAL A 163 5.06 -2.19 -6.98
N GLY A 164 5.64 -3.25 -6.43
CA GLY A 164 7.01 -3.66 -6.69
C GLY A 164 7.02 -4.70 -7.79
N LEU A 165 7.74 -4.46 -8.88
CA LEU A 165 7.96 -5.42 -9.97
C LEU A 165 9.36 -6.02 -9.85
N LYS A 166 9.46 -7.34 -9.84
CA LYS A 166 10.75 -8.03 -9.79
C LYS A 166 10.74 -9.28 -10.65
N ASN A 167 11.78 -9.44 -11.46
CA ASN A 167 11.98 -10.68 -12.22
C ASN A 167 12.08 -11.86 -11.24
N ASN A 168 11.39 -12.95 -11.55
CA ASN A 168 11.30 -14.15 -10.71
C ASN A 168 12.24 -15.29 -11.15
N GLY A 169 13.06 -15.04 -12.18
CA GLY A 169 14.00 -16.02 -12.72
C GLY A 169 13.40 -17.07 -13.66
N ILE A 170 12.09 -17.02 -13.89
CA ILE A 170 11.45 -17.97 -14.83
C ILE A 170 11.86 -17.60 -16.27
N VAL A 171 12.34 -18.60 -17.00
CA VAL A 171 12.62 -18.52 -18.45
C VAL A 171 11.67 -19.46 -19.17
N CYS A 172 10.93 -18.93 -20.13
CA CYS A 172 9.94 -19.68 -20.90
C CYS A 172 10.41 -19.85 -22.35
N ILE A 173 10.06 -20.97 -22.92
CA ILE A 173 10.24 -21.24 -24.35
C ILE A 173 9.00 -20.88 -25.19
N THR A 174 7.89 -20.58 -24.52
CA THR A 174 6.62 -20.18 -25.15
C THR A 174 6.03 -18.94 -24.46
N THR A 175 5.16 -18.23 -25.15
CA THR A 175 4.38 -17.09 -24.61
C THR A 175 2.94 -17.50 -24.30
N PRO A 176 2.28 -16.86 -23.29
CA PRO A 176 2.82 -15.83 -22.38
C PRO A 176 3.77 -16.40 -21.31
N CYS A 177 4.77 -15.60 -20.92
CA CYS A 177 5.75 -15.96 -19.90
C CYS A 177 5.60 -15.09 -18.65
N PHE A 178 5.12 -15.63 -17.55
CA PHE A 178 4.90 -14.94 -16.29
C PHE A 178 6.20 -14.80 -15.47
N SER A 179 7.17 -14.11 -16.04
CA SER A 179 8.53 -13.97 -15.50
C SER A 179 8.71 -12.82 -14.51
N THR A 180 7.65 -12.05 -14.22
CA THR A 180 7.72 -10.93 -13.29
C THR A 180 6.70 -11.06 -12.18
N ASN A 181 7.18 -11.08 -10.93
CA ASN A 181 6.33 -10.95 -9.74
C ASN A 181 5.92 -9.49 -9.58
N GLN A 182 4.64 -9.29 -9.25
CA GLN A 182 4.03 -8.02 -8.90
C GLN A 182 3.55 -8.08 -7.46
N LEU A 183 4.20 -7.33 -6.56
CA LEU A 183 3.81 -7.19 -5.16
C LEU A 183 3.07 -5.86 -4.96
N VAL A 184 1.85 -5.88 -4.44
CA VAL A 184 1.15 -4.64 -4.06
C VAL A 184 1.79 -4.10 -2.78
N LEU A 185 2.35 -2.88 -2.83
CA LEU A 185 3.05 -2.30 -1.68
C LEU A 185 2.12 -2.13 -0.49
N ASN A 186 2.63 -2.38 0.72
CA ASN A 186 1.90 -2.37 1.99
C ASN A 186 0.72 -3.39 2.07
N LYS A 187 0.67 -4.37 1.18
CA LYS A 187 -0.33 -5.45 1.18
C LYS A 187 0.35 -6.79 0.90
N PRO A 188 -0.23 -7.90 1.38
CA PRO A 188 0.36 -9.23 1.16
C PRO A 188 0.09 -9.79 -0.24
N ASN A 189 -0.56 -9.02 -1.13
CA ASN A 189 -0.98 -9.49 -2.44
C ASN A 189 0.20 -9.58 -3.40
N ILE A 190 0.45 -10.79 -3.91
CA ILE A 190 1.44 -11.05 -4.96
C ILE A 190 0.72 -11.68 -6.14
N SER A 191 1.03 -11.22 -7.33
CA SER A 191 0.60 -11.78 -8.62
C SER A 191 1.77 -11.83 -9.59
N GLN A 192 1.54 -12.36 -10.78
CA GLN A 192 2.57 -12.41 -11.83
C GLN A 192 2.05 -11.75 -13.09
N VAL A 193 2.95 -11.10 -13.82
CA VAL A 193 2.68 -10.51 -15.12
C VAL A 193 3.66 -11.05 -16.15
N SER A 194 3.21 -11.16 -17.38
CA SER A 194 3.99 -11.65 -18.52
C SER A 194 4.73 -10.53 -19.23
N SER A 195 4.23 -9.30 -19.15
CA SER A 195 4.84 -8.14 -19.79
C SER A 195 4.63 -6.85 -18.99
N ILE A 196 5.50 -5.87 -19.22
CA ILE A 196 5.49 -4.57 -18.57
C ILE A 196 5.56 -3.50 -19.65
N ASP A 197 4.62 -2.55 -19.59
CA ASP A 197 4.55 -1.40 -20.48
C ASP A 197 4.75 -0.10 -19.67
N LEU A 198 5.84 0.58 -19.88
CA LEU A 198 6.17 1.87 -19.25
C LEU A 198 6.02 3.06 -20.21
N SER A 199 5.45 2.87 -21.40
CA SER A 199 5.32 3.93 -22.41
C SER A 199 4.48 5.11 -21.94
N GLN A 200 3.49 4.89 -21.08
CA GLN A 200 2.61 5.94 -20.55
C GLN A 200 3.26 6.80 -19.45
N THR A 201 4.47 6.48 -19.02
CA THR A 201 5.17 7.24 -17.96
C THR A 201 5.78 8.55 -18.46
N GLY A 202 5.93 8.73 -19.76
CA GLY A 202 6.65 9.88 -20.38
C GLY A 202 8.16 9.85 -20.11
N ALA A 203 8.69 8.73 -19.67
CA ALA A 203 10.12 8.58 -19.38
C ALA A 203 10.96 8.46 -20.64
N THR A 204 12.19 8.96 -20.58
CA THR A 204 13.17 8.82 -21.64
C THR A 204 13.62 7.35 -21.78
N LYS A 205 14.15 6.98 -22.96
CA LYS A 205 14.71 5.65 -23.20
C LYS A 205 15.73 5.25 -22.12
N LYS A 206 16.62 6.17 -21.74
CA LYS A 206 17.64 5.94 -20.68
C LYS A 206 17.00 5.61 -19.32
N GLN A 207 15.92 6.29 -18.96
CA GLN A 207 15.18 6.02 -17.72
C GLN A 207 14.47 4.66 -17.78
N ILE A 208 13.87 4.29 -18.91
CA ILE A 208 13.22 2.97 -19.11
C ILE A 208 14.27 1.85 -19.04
N GLU A 209 15.45 2.02 -19.63
CA GLU A 209 16.55 1.06 -19.52
C GLU A 209 17.03 0.90 -18.07
N ALA A 210 17.11 1.99 -17.30
CA ALA A 210 17.42 1.95 -15.88
C ALA A 210 16.33 1.19 -15.10
N ALA A 211 15.04 1.45 -15.36
CA ALA A 211 13.93 0.75 -14.76
C ALA A 211 13.97 -0.76 -15.06
N THR A 212 14.28 -1.13 -16.31
CA THR A 212 14.43 -2.54 -16.70
C THR A 212 15.54 -3.21 -15.91
N ARG A 213 16.71 -2.57 -15.76
CA ARG A 213 17.79 -3.12 -14.93
C ARG A 213 17.37 -3.32 -13.48
N GLU A 214 16.60 -2.38 -12.90
CA GLU A 214 16.09 -2.50 -11.53
C GLU A 214 15.16 -3.70 -11.37
N ILE A 215 14.29 -3.98 -12.33
CA ILE A 215 13.39 -5.15 -12.30
C ILE A 215 14.19 -6.45 -12.16
N PHE A 216 15.31 -6.58 -12.86
CA PHE A 216 16.18 -7.76 -12.80
C PHE A 216 17.08 -7.79 -11.55
N ALA A 217 17.45 -6.63 -11.00
CA ALA A 217 18.37 -6.54 -9.86
C ALA A 217 17.62 -6.57 -8.52
N LYS A 218 17.14 -5.41 -8.08
CA LYS A 218 16.56 -5.20 -6.74
C LYS A 218 15.04 -5.12 -6.75
N GLY A 219 14.42 -4.98 -7.92
CA GLY A 219 13.01 -4.69 -8.12
C GLY A 219 12.73 -3.21 -8.29
N LEU A 220 11.71 -2.89 -9.09
CA LEU A 220 11.29 -1.55 -9.46
C LEU A 220 9.98 -1.20 -8.73
N ILE A 221 9.91 -0.04 -8.09
CA ILE A 221 8.63 0.52 -7.65
C ILE A 221 7.98 1.22 -8.84
N THR A 222 6.74 0.88 -9.12
CA THR A 222 5.95 1.50 -10.19
C THR A 222 4.50 1.70 -9.76
N VAL A 223 3.79 2.57 -10.47
CA VAL A 223 2.36 2.84 -10.28
C VAL A 223 1.64 2.62 -11.58
N GLY A 224 0.52 1.93 -11.53
CA GLY A 224 -0.24 1.62 -12.73
C GLY A 224 -1.40 0.67 -12.49
N ARG A 225 -1.74 -0.07 -13.53
CA ARG A 225 -2.80 -1.07 -13.52
C ARG A 225 -2.38 -2.32 -14.26
N THR A 226 -3.02 -3.42 -13.92
CA THR A 226 -2.87 -4.69 -14.61
C THR A 226 -4.00 -4.84 -15.62
N GLU A 227 -3.68 -5.25 -16.83
CA GLU A 227 -4.61 -5.48 -17.93
C GLU A 227 -4.51 -6.92 -18.42
N VAL A 228 -5.64 -7.52 -18.73
CA VAL A 228 -5.68 -8.79 -19.46
C VAL A 228 -5.64 -8.47 -20.94
N VAL A 229 -4.62 -8.96 -21.62
CA VAL A 229 -4.51 -8.85 -23.07
C VAL A 229 -5.13 -10.11 -23.68
N ASN A 230 -6.19 -9.95 -24.46
CA ASN A 230 -6.81 -11.05 -25.16
C ASN A 230 -5.91 -11.46 -26.34
N ASN A 231 -5.37 -12.67 -26.26
CA ASN A 231 -4.64 -13.25 -27.37
C ASN A 231 -5.60 -13.91 -28.38
N LEU A 232 -5.09 -14.17 -29.59
CA LEU A 232 -5.84 -14.93 -30.62
C LEU A 232 -6.27 -16.32 -30.13
N ASP A 233 -5.54 -16.87 -29.15
CA ASP A 233 -5.87 -18.10 -28.46
C ASP A 233 -6.62 -17.77 -27.14
N PRO A 234 -7.93 -18.02 -27.04
CA PRO A 234 -8.73 -17.69 -25.85
C PRO A 234 -8.33 -18.51 -24.61
N THR A 235 -7.55 -19.57 -24.76
CA THR A 235 -7.04 -20.39 -23.65
C THR A 235 -5.80 -19.79 -23.01
N LYS A 236 -5.11 -18.84 -23.68
CA LYS A 236 -3.88 -18.18 -23.22
C LYS A 236 -4.17 -16.72 -22.85
N ARG A 237 -4.41 -16.48 -21.57
CA ARG A 237 -4.52 -15.11 -21.05
C ARG A 237 -3.14 -14.53 -20.82
N ASP A 238 -2.84 -13.45 -21.52
CA ASP A 238 -1.66 -12.63 -21.26
C ASP A 238 -2.02 -11.54 -20.24
N ILE A 239 -1.15 -11.29 -19.26
CA ILE A 239 -1.37 -10.30 -18.22
C ILE A 239 -0.24 -9.27 -18.30
N LYS A 240 -0.60 -8.05 -18.69
CA LYS A 240 0.32 -6.93 -18.84
C LYS A 240 0.15 -5.94 -17.70
N PHE A 241 1.25 -5.47 -17.13
CA PHE A 241 1.25 -4.30 -16.26
C PHE A 241 1.50 -3.04 -17.09
N VAL A 242 0.62 -2.03 -16.98
CA VAL A 242 0.77 -0.72 -17.64
C VAL A 242 1.09 0.31 -16.58
N GLY A 243 2.33 0.82 -16.62
CA GLY A 243 2.83 1.81 -15.68
C GLY A 243 2.51 3.24 -16.10
N THR A 244 2.07 4.07 -15.15
CA THR A 244 1.84 5.52 -15.32
C THR A 244 2.97 6.35 -14.73
N GLN A 245 3.72 5.79 -13.77
CA GLN A 245 4.92 6.36 -13.15
C GLN A 245 5.78 5.22 -12.62
N PHE A 246 7.09 5.43 -12.53
CA PHE A 246 7.98 4.55 -11.78
C PHE A 246 9.01 5.36 -10.99
N TYR A 247 9.60 4.70 -9.99
CA TYR A 247 10.51 5.33 -9.04
C TYR A 247 11.82 4.57 -9.03
N LEU A 248 12.91 5.30 -9.25
CA LEU A 248 14.27 4.76 -9.21
C LEU A 248 14.81 4.85 -7.79
N ARG A 249 15.44 3.79 -7.33
CA ARG A 249 16.09 3.72 -6.03
C ARG A 249 17.26 4.71 -5.97
N VAL A 250 17.37 5.40 -4.85
CA VAL A 250 18.56 6.18 -4.54
C VAL A 250 19.62 5.23 -3.98
N GLU A 251 20.74 5.10 -4.68
CA GLU A 251 21.78 4.15 -4.29
C GLU A 251 22.62 4.69 -3.12
N PRO A 252 22.90 3.84 -2.10
CA PRO A 252 23.82 4.20 -1.05
C PRO A 252 25.23 4.43 -1.61
N LYS A 253 25.97 5.39 -1.03
CA LYS A 253 27.41 5.50 -1.24
C LYS A 253 28.13 4.47 -0.36
N PHE A 254 28.96 3.67 -0.96
CA PHE A 254 29.94 2.83 -0.30
C PHE A 254 31.26 3.59 -0.13
#